data_4a85a3264413ec4104addce25fad9d78
#
_entry.id   4a85a3264413ec4104addce25fad9d78
#
_cell.length_a   1.000
_cell.length_b   1.000
_cell.length_c   1.000
_cell.angle_alpha   90.00
_cell.angle_beta   90.00
_cell.angle_gamma   90.00
#
_symmetry.space_group_name_H-M   'P 1'
#
loop_
_entity.id
_entity.type
_entity.pdbx_description
1 polymer ?
#
loop_
_entity_poly.entity_id
_entity_poly.type
_entity_poly.pdbx_seq_one_letter_code
_entity_poly.pdbx_strand_id
1 'polypeptide(L)'
;MEKLNKENKQKAKIELKKKREELLKQRKLKLKQLKDATKEAKKEYKSKVKKLTFDFHEQVFALIGKTGIAGKQQQVKMLKKQYEHNKVKLLVEREYAIAKYQLSDSARDRIKMKADKKMSYHEYNVRLSDLKLEHQNYLKNLKKDHSTQKKTYKANLKKANNLDEKKALKVAFMNSTNEYESLIIKSKINFKNQTIQLQQERDLSYKYEIDYCFKLKRWVYGIGKEFQRMTWPSLNKTFKDYFVVGVVSIIIALIFLAVDAIVTLI
;
A
#
# COMPACT_ATOMS: atom_id res chain seq x y z
N MET A 1 64.76 1.82 31.94
CA MET A 1 63.31 1.72 31.92
C MET A 1 62.63 2.36 30.68
N GLU A 2 63.05 3.53 30.23
CA GLU A 2 62.39 4.20 29.02
C GLU A 2 62.56 3.46 27.68
N LYS A 3 63.75 2.83 27.42
CA LYS A 3 64.00 2.05 26.20
C LYS A 3 63.04 0.85 26.09
N LEU A 4 62.79 0.13 27.18
CA LEU A 4 61.92 -1.03 27.24
C LEU A 4 60.47 -0.64 27.00
N ASN A 5 60.06 0.53 27.44
CA ASN A 5 58.72 1.06 27.25
C ASN A 5 58.48 1.51 25.80
N LYS A 6 59.53 1.99 25.10
CA LYS A 6 59.47 2.34 23.66
C LYS A 6 59.37 1.09 22.78
N GLU A 7 60.12 0.04 23.06
CA GLU A 7 60.05 -1.23 22.33
C GLU A 7 58.72 -1.93 22.50
N ASN A 8 58.15 -1.95 23.70
CA ASN A 8 56.82 -2.53 23.95
C ASN A 8 55.72 -1.76 23.24
N LYS A 9 55.78 -0.41 23.16
CA LYS A 9 54.86 0.40 22.38
C LYS A 9 54.98 0.16 20.87
N GLN A 10 56.20 -0.06 20.35
CA GLN A 10 56.38 -0.39 18.94
C GLN A 10 55.85 -1.78 18.60
N LYS A 11 56.10 -2.79 19.42
CA LYS A 11 55.56 -4.16 19.26
C LYS A 11 54.02 -4.12 19.27
N ALA A 12 53.42 -3.43 20.22
CA ALA A 12 51.94 -3.27 20.28
C ALA A 12 51.38 -2.58 19.04
N LYS A 13 52.03 -1.55 18.47
CA LYS A 13 51.63 -0.91 17.23
C LYS A 13 51.68 -1.84 16.01
N ILE A 14 52.72 -2.66 15.92
CA ILE A 14 52.90 -3.65 14.84
C ILE A 14 51.80 -4.72 14.92
N GLU A 15 51.49 -5.20 16.12
CA GLU A 15 50.48 -6.19 16.37
C GLU A 15 49.07 -5.65 16.03
N LEU A 16 48.75 -4.42 16.44
CA LEU A 16 47.54 -3.73 16.08
C LEU A 16 47.39 -3.53 14.55
N LYS A 17 48.50 -3.22 13.86
CA LYS A 17 48.50 -3.08 12.40
C LYS A 17 48.21 -4.42 11.72
N LYS A 18 48.85 -5.51 12.14
CA LYS A 18 48.58 -6.86 11.64
C LYS A 18 47.12 -7.26 11.86
N LYS A 19 46.60 -7.06 13.05
CA LYS A 19 45.21 -7.35 13.42
C LYS A 19 44.21 -6.56 12.58
N ARG A 20 44.51 -5.29 12.29
CA ARG A 20 43.68 -4.43 11.39
C ARG A 20 43.71 -4.92 9.93
N GLU A 21 44.85 -5.35 9.43
CA GLU A 21 44.99 -5.90 8.08
C GLU A 21 44.22 -7.22 7.94
N GLU A 22 44.26 -8.09 8.92
CA GLU A 22 43.47 -9.32 8.97
C GLU A 22 41.96 -9.05 8.96
N LEU A 23 41.49 -8.12 9.79
CA LEU A 23 40.12 -7.72 9.82
C LEU A 23 39.63 -7.13 8.46
N LEU A 24 40.52 -6.37 7.82
CA LEU A 24 40.22 -5.83 6.48
C LEU A 24 40.14 -6.94 5.42
N LYS A 25 41.05 -7.95 5.48
CA LYS A 25 40.98 -9.12 4.58
C LYS A 25 39.66 -9.91 4.80
N GLN A 26 39.34 -10.18 6.06
CA GLN A 26 38.10 -10.89 6.40
C GLN A 26 36.84 -10.10 5.92
N ARG A 27 36.84 -8.77 6.10
CA ARG A 27 35.74 -7.93 5.63
C ARG A 27 35.61 -7.95 4.10
N LYS A 28 36.72 -7.90 3.35
CA LYS A 28 36.74 -8.02 1.90
C LYS A 28 36.16 -9.37 1.43
N LEU A 29 36.56 -10.45 2.09
CA LEU A 29 36.06 -11.80 1.80
C LEU A 29 34.53 -11.89 2.00
N LYS A 30 34.05 -11.42 3.15
CA LYS A 30 32.60 -11.39 3.46
C LYS A 30 31.82 -10.54 2.47
N LEU A 31 32.36 -9.39 2.03
CA LEU A 31 31.74 -8.56 1.00
C LEU A 31 31.67 -9.26 -0.36
N LYS A 32 32.70 -10.03 -0.72
CA LYS A 32 32.68 -10.84 -1.93
C LYS A 32 31.61 -11.92 -1.84
N GLN A 33 31.56 -12.66 -0.75
CA GLN A 33 30.51 -13.67 -0.50
C GLN A 33 29.10 -13.08 -0.59
N LEU A 34 28.86 -11.89 -0.03
CA LEU A 34 27.59 -11.21 -0.12
C LEU A 34 27.22 -10.84 -1.57
N LYS A 35 28.19 -10.37 -2.37
CA LYS A 35 27.97 -10.05 -3.78
C LYS A 35 27.61 -11.31 -4.59
N ASP A 36 28.35 -12.38 -4.38
CA ASP A 36 28.16 -13.64 -5.09
C ASP A 36 26.81 -14.26 -4.72
N ALA A 37 26.48 -14.34 -3.43
CA ALA A 37 25.18 -14.81 -2.95
C ALA A 37 24.01 -13.95 -3.46
N THR A 38 24.20 -12.62 -3.52
CA THR A 38 23.17 -11.71 -4.07
C THR A 38 22.95 -11.95 -5.56
N LYS A 39 24.02 -12.20 -6.32
CA LYS A 39 23.94 -12.51 -7.76
C LYS A 39 23.24 -13.85 -8.00
N GLU A 40 23.59 -14.85 -7.21
CA GLU A 40 23.01 -16.19 -7.26
C GLU A 40 21.52 -16.18 -6.91
N ALA A 41 21.15 -15.57 -5.77
CA ALA A 41 19.76 -15.43 -5.35
C ALA A 41 18.90 -14.68 -6.39
N LYS A 42 19.46 -13.66 -7.07
CA LYS A 42 18.78 -12.97 -8.17
C LYS A 42 18.60 -13.86 -9.40
N LYS A 43 19.61 -14.68 -9.74
CA LYS A 43 19.55 -15.60 -10.87
C LYS A 43 18.50 -16.69 -10.61
N GLU A 44 18.53 -17.27 -9.43
CA GLU A 44 17.58 -18.29 -8.99
C GLU A 44 16.14 -17.74 -8.98
N TYR A 45 15.92 -16.55 -8.42
CA TYR A 45 14.62 -15.87 -8.45
C TYR A 45 14.11 -15.68 -9.89
N LYS A 46 14.95 -15.18 -10.80
CA LYS A 46 14.57 -15.00 -12.21
C LYS A 46 14.18 -16.34 -12.88
N SER A 47 14.92 -17.40 -12.60
CA SER A 47 14.62 -18.74 -13.13
C SER A 47 13.28 -19.25 -12.60
N LYS A 48 13.06 -19.19 -11.29
CA LYS A 48 11.80 -19.60 -10.65
C LYS A 48 10.60 -18.80 -11.13
N VAL A 49 10.75 -17.46 -11.28
CA VAL A 49 9.67 -16.62 -11.84
C VAL A 49 9.39 -16.96 -13.29
N LYS A 50 10.42 -17.23 -14.10
CA LYS A 50 10.22 -17.64 -15.50
C LYS A 50 9.43 -18.95 -15.60
N LYS A 51 9.77 -19.93 -14.76
CA LYS A 51 9.04 -21.20 -14.68
C LYS A 51 7.59 -20.96 -14.22
N LEU A 52 7.39 -20.21 -13.14
CA LEU A 52 6.06 -19.88 -12.64
C LEU A 52 5.19 -19.15 -13.68
N THR A 53 5.80 -18.28 -14.49
CA THR A 53 5.11 -17.58 -15.59
C THR A 53 4.70 -18.54 -16.69
N PHE A 54 5.58 -19.48 -17.05
CA PHE A 54 5.29 -20.52 -18.04
C PHE A 54 4.12 -21.40 -17.56
N ASP A 55 4.20 -21.92 -16.35
CA ASP A 55 3.17 -22.77 -15.74
C ASP A 55 1.80 -22.05 -15.68
N PHE A 56 1.81 -20.74 -15.36
CA PHE A 56 0.60 -19.92 -15.36
C PHE A 56 -0.02 -19.80 -16.75
N HIS A 57 0.78 -19.54 -17.78
CA HIS A 57 0.28 -19.45 -19.16
C HIS A 57 -0.26 -20.80 -19.64
N GLU A 58 0.42 -21.90 -19.34
CA GLU A 58 -0.02 -23.25 -19.69
C GLU A 58 -1.40 -23.55 -19.06
N GLN A 59 -1.57 -23.25 -17.76
CA GLN A 59 -2.84 -23.43 -17.07
C GLN A 59 -3.96 -22.55 -17.66
N VAL A 60 -3.66 -21.31 -18.02
CA VAL A 60 -4.62 -20.41 -18.67
C VAL A 60 -5.01 -20.95 -20.04
N PHE A 61 -4.07 -21.43 -20.85
CA PHE A 61 -4.35 -22.03 -22.16
C PHE A 61 -5.19 -23.31 -22.03
N ALA A 62 -4.89 -24.18 -21.06
CA ALA A 62 -5.67 -25.39 -20.79
C ALA A 62 -7.14 -25.07 -20.43
N LEU A 63 -7.40 -23.96 -19.76
CA LEU A 63 -8.75 -23.50 -19.43
C LEU A 63 -9.52 -22.93 -20.63
N ILE A 64 -8.83 -22.28 -21.57
CA ILE A 64 -9.47 -21.68 -22.75
C ILE A 64 -10.20 -22.73 -23.60
N GLY A 65 -9.73 -23.99 -23.62
CA GLY A 65 -10.29 -25.09 -24.39
C GLY A 65 -11.52 -25.79 -23.77
N LYS A 66 -11.73 -25.73 -22.44
CA LYS A 66 -12.57 -26.71 -21.73
C LYS A 66 -13.93 -26.25 -21.19
N THR A 67 -14.19 -24.96 -21.02
CA THR A 67 -15.40 -24.48 -20.29
C THR A 67 -16.14 -23.31 -20.95
N GLY A 68 -17.42 -23.10 -20.61
CA GLY A 68 -18.23 -21.97 -21.08
C GLY A 68 -17.71 -20.61 -20.58
N ILE A 69 -18.08 -19.53 -21.26
CA ILE A 69 -17.50 -18.18 -21.12
C ILE A 69 -17.52 -17.63 -19.67
N ALA A 70 -18.61 -17.83 -18.94
CA ALA A 70 -18.75 -17.26 -17.57
C ALA A 70 -17.85 -17.93 -16.51
N GLY A 71 -17.63 -19.23 -16.62
CA GLY A 71 -16.75 -19.98 -15.70
C GLY A 71 -15.25 -19.72 -15.94
N LYS A 72 -14.84 -19.47 -17.18
CA LYS A 72 -13.46 -19.18 -17.57
C LYS A 72 -12.90 -17.94 -16.89
N GLN A 73 -13.63 -16.83 -16.91
CA GLN A 73 -13.17 -15.57 -16.33
C GLN A 73 -12.89 -15.68 -14.83
N GLN A 74 -13.72 -16.45 -14.11
CA GLN A 74 -13.55 -16.60 -12.66
C GLN A 74 -12.32 -17.48 -12.35
N GLN A 75 -12.12 -18.55 -13.08
CA GLN A 75 -10.97 -19.45 -12.93
C GLN A 75 -9.66 -18.74 -13.30
N VAL A 76 -9.62 -17.97 -14.41
CA VAL A 76 -8.45 -17.17 -14.79
C VAL A 76 -8.13 -16.10 -13.71
N LYS A 77 -9.13 -15.47 -13.08
CA LYS A 77 -8.90 -14.56 -11.98
C LYS A 77 -8.28 -15.26 -10.76
N MET A 78 -8.73 -16.46 -10.44
CA MET A 78 -8.16 -17.26 -9.34
C MET A 78 -6.71 -17.66 -9.64
N LEU A 79 -6.41 -18.15 -10.84
CA LEU A 79 -5.05 -18.48 -11.26
C LEU A 79 -4.13 -17.26 -11.22
N LYS A 80 -4.61 -16.10 -11.66
CA LYS A 80 -3.85 -14.85 -11.57
C LYS A 80 -3.53 -14.47 -10.13
N LYS A 81 -4.48 -14.62 -9.19
CA LYS A 81 -4.22 -14.39 -7.76
C LYS A 81 -3.16 -15.35 -7.21
N GLN A 82 -3.25 -16.63 -7.55
CA GLN A 82 -2.24 -17.64 -7.16
C GLN A 82 -0.86 -17.32 -7.73
N TYR A 83 -0.79 -16.95 -9.00
CA TYR A 83 0.45 -16.53 -9.65
C TYR A 83 1.08 -15.33 -8.93
N GLU A 84 0.31 -14.28 -8.65
CA GLU A 84 0.78 -13.10 -7.94
C GLU A 84 1.25 -13.42 -6.52
N HIS A 85 0.52 -14.27 -5.79
CA HIS A 85 0.90 -14.72 -4.46
C HIS A 85 2.24 -15.49 -4.49
N ASN A 86 2.38 -16.47 -5.37
CA ASN A 86 3.59 -17.26 -5.52
C ASN A 86 4.78 -16.39 -5.94
N LYS A 87 4.57 -15.39 -6.80
CA LYS A 87 5.61 -14.44 -7.20
C LYS A 87 6.10 -13.58 -6.02
N VAL A 88 5.21 -13.11 -5.16
CA VAL A 88 5.58 -12.37 -3.94
C VAL A 88 6.32 -13.29 -2.97
N LYS A 89 5.87 -14.55 -2.79
CA LYS A 89 6.55 -15.54 -1.96
C LYS A 89 8.00 -15.78 -2.43
N LEU A 90 8.20 -15.99 -3.72
CA LEU A 90 9.55 -16.13 -4.29
C LEU A 90 10.42 -14.89 -4.07
N LEU A 91 9.83 -13.70 -4.13
CA LEU A 91 10.55 -12.46 -3.85
C LEU A 91 10.98 -12.38 -2.38
N VAL A 92 10.12 -12.78 -1.44
CA VAL A 92 10.43 -12.87 -0.02
C VAL A 92 11.55 -13.87 0.22
N GLU A 93 11.48 -15.07 -0.35
CA GLU A 93 12.53 -16.09 -0.27
C GLU A 93 13.89 -15.56 -0.75
N ARG A 94 13.91 -14.82 -1.87
CA ARG A 94 15.13 -14.16 -2.36
C ARG A 94 15.70 -13.17 -1.36
N GLU A 95 14.87 -12.32 -0.76
CA GLU A 95 15.33 -11.33 0.23
C GLU A 95 15.88 -12.02 1.49
N TYR A 96 15.22 -13.08 1.94
CA TYR A 96 15.72 -13.89 3.06
C TYR A 96 17.06 -14.56 2.74
N ALA A 97 17.23 -15.10 1.53
CA ALA A 97 18.51 -15.67 1.09
C ALA A 97 19.62 -14.61 1.09
N ILE A 98 19.35 -13.39 0.63
CA ILE A 98 20.31 -12.28 0.67
C ILE A 98 20.60 -11.83 2.11
N ALA A 99 19.58 -11.80 2.97
CA ALA A 99 19.72 -11.40 4.37
C ALA A 99 20.72 -12.29 5.14
N LYS A 100 20.79 -13.59 4.81
CA LYS A 100 21.69 -14.56 5.43
C LYS A 100 23.17 -14.15 5.39
N TYR A 101 23.58 -13.47 4.32
CA TYR A 101 24.97 -13.07 4.07
C TYR A 101 25.26 -11.62 4.48
N GLN A 102 24.33 -10.91 5.10
CA GLN A 102 24.56 -9.53 5.55
C GLN A 102 25.58 -9.48 6.69
N LEU A 103 26.43 -8.45 6.65
CA LEU A 103 27.53 -8.28 7.59
C LEU A 103 27.08 -7.87 9.00
N SER A 104 25.95 -7.17 9.10
CA SER A 104 25.42 -6.71 10.37
C SER A 104 24.01 -7.26 10.59
N ASP A 105 23.70 -7.57 11.85
CA ASP A 105 22.38 -8.09 12.23
C ASP A 105 21.27 -7.07 11.93
N SER A 106 21.52 -5.78 12.17
CA SER A 106 20.58 -4.71 11.84
C SER A 106 20.27 -4.60 10.34
N ALA A 107 21.25 -4.89 9.46
CA ALA A 107 21.01 -4.92 8.01
C ALA A 107 20.20 -6.17 7.60
N ARG A 108 20.50 -7.31 8.24
CA ARG A 108 19.76 -8.57 8.07
C ARG A 108 18.29 -8.39 8.43
N ASP A 109 18.03 -7.85 9.61
CA ASP A 109 16.67 -7.65 10.12
C ASP A 109 15.89 -6.66 9.26
N ARG A 110 16.52 -5.59 8.79
CA ARG A 110 15.87 -4.64 7.86
C ARG A 110 15.43 -5.30 6.56
N ILE A 111 16.23 -6.21 6.00
CA ILE A 111 15.87 -6.88 4.74
C ILE A 111 14.70 -7.83 4.99
N LYS A 112 14.74 -8.62 6.08
CA LYS A 112 13.65 -9.51 6.47
C LYS A 112 12.35 -8.72 6.68
N MET A 113 12.39 -7.68 7.51
CA MET A 113 11.23 -6.83 7.76
C MET A 113 10.62 -6.24 6.47
N LYS A 114 11.47 -5.79 5.53
CA LYS A 114 10.97 -5.30 4.23
C LYS A 114 10.32 -6.41 3.40
N ALA A 115 10.83 -7.62 3.49
CA ALA A 115 10.27 -8.78 2.80
C ALA A 115 8.91 -9.15 3.41
N ASP A 116 8.84 -9.26 4.73
CA ASP A 116 7.60 -9.55 5.48
C ASP A 116 6.52 -8.50 5.23
N LYS A 117 6.92 -7.23 5.20
CA LYS A 117 6.01 -6.14 4.86
C LYS A 117 5.38 -6.28 3.48
N LYS A 118 6.16 -6.70 2.47
CA LYS A 118 5.63 -6.94 1.13
C LYS A 118 4.62 -8.07 1.12
N MET A 119 4.88 -9.14 1.88
CA MET A 119 3.97 -10.27 2.00
C MET A 119 2.68 -9.85 2.70
N SER A 120 2.77 -9.21 3.85
CA SER A 120 1.63 -8.72 4.63
C SER A 120 0.77 -7.72 3.83
N TYR A 121 1.40 -6.81 3.07
CA TYR A 121 0.68 -5.89 2.19
C TYR A 121 -0.04 -6.61 1.04
N HIS A 122 0.60 -7.64 0.47
CA HIS A 122 -0.03 -8.46 -0.56
C HIS A 122 -1.25 -9.21 -0.01
N GLU A 123 -1.11 -9.85 1.15
CA GLU A 123 -2.19 -10.56 1.84
C GLU A 123 -3.37 -9.61 2.17
N TYR A 124 -3.08 -8.42 2.68
CA TYR A 124 -4.10 -7.39 2.91
C TYR A 124 -4.86 -7.06 1.62
N ASN A 125 -4.16 -6.83 0.51
CA ASN A 125 -4.80 -6.50 -0.76
C ASN A 125 -5.66 -7.65 -1.31
N VAL A 126 -5.22 -8.90 -1.13
CA VAL A 126 -5.99 -10.09 -1.51
C VAL A 126 -7.28 -10.14 -0.68
N ARG A 127 -7.18 -10.10 0.66
CA ARG A 127 -8.35 -10.11 1.57
C ARG A 127 -9.32 -8.96 1.28
N LEU A 128 -8.80 -7.75 1.04
CA LEU A 128 -9.63 -6.59 0.68
C LEU A 128 -10.36 -6.79 -0.65
N SER A 129 -9.69 -7.39 -1.65
CA SER A 129 -10.31 -7.67 -2.95
C SER A 129 -11.41 -8.72 -2.83
N ASP A 130 -11.21 -9.75 -1.99
CA ASP A 130 -12.19 -10.79 -1.74
C ASP A 130 -13.41 -10.25 -1.00
N LEU A 131 -13.19 -9.45 0.04
CA LEU A 131 -14.25 -8.77 0.77
C LEU A 131 -15.10 -7.85 -0.14
N LYS A 132 -14.46 -7.12 -1.05
CA LYS A 132 -15.17 -6.30 -2.06
C LYS A 132 -16.02 -7.15 -2.98
N LEU A 133 -15.49 -8.27 -3.44
CA LEU A 133 -16.21 -9.18 -4.33
C LEU A 133 -17.42 -9.81 -3.64
N GLU A 134 -17.25 -10.27 -2.40
CA GLU A 134 -18.34 -10.82 -1.58
C GLU A 134 -19.45 -9.80 -1.36
N HIS A 135 -19.07 -8.58 -0.97
CA HIS A 135 -20.04 -7.50 -0.80
C HIS A 135 -20.79 -7.16 -2.09
N GLN A 136 -20.09 -7.10 -3.25
CA GLN A 136 -20.72 -6.86 -4.55
C GLN A 136 -21.67 -7.99 -4.93
N ASN A 137 -21.29 -9.25 -4.70
CA ASN A 137 -22.13 -10.40 -4.99
C ASN A 137 -23.38 -10.42 -4.09
N TYR A 138 -23.21 -10.11 -2.82
CA TYR A 138 -24.32 -9.99 -1.88
C TYR A 138 -25.34 -8.91 -2.33
N LEU A 139 -24.87 -7.71 -2.65
CA LEU A 139 -25.73 -6.65 -3.16
C LEU A 139 -26.41 -7.00 -4.48
N LYS A 140 -25.72 -7.71 -5.37
CA LYS A 140 -26.29 -8.19 -6.63
C LYS A 140 -27.43 -9.21 -6.40
N ASN A 141 -27.24 -10.12 -5.46
CA ASN A 141 -28.26 -11.10 -5.09
C ASN A 141 -29.47 -10.43 -4.45
N LEU A 142 -29.28 -9.53 -3.49
CA LEU A 142 -30.35 -8.74 -2.90
C LEU A 142 -31.17 -7.97 -3.96
N LYS A 143 -30.49 -7.35 -4.92
CA LYS A 143 -31.15 -6.63 -6.02
C LYS A 143 -31.97 -7.57 -6.91
N LYS A 144 -31.45 -8.77 -7.16
CA LYS A 144 -32.15 -9.80 -7.95
C LYS A 144 -33.41 -10.26 -7.21
N ASP A 145 -33.31 -10.54 -5.91
CA ASP A 145 -34.42 -11.01 -5.08
C ASP A 145 -35.50 -9.94 -4.97
N HIS A 146 -35.14 -8.68 -4.73
CA HIS A 146 -36.10 -7.57 -4.72
C HIS A 146 -36.76 -7.37 -6.10
N SER A 147 -36.02 -7.56 -7.20
CA SER A 147 -36.60 -7.50 -8.55
C SER A 147 -37.59 -8.63 -8.82
N THR A 148 -37.35 -9.85 -8.32
CA THR A 148 -38.29 -10.97 -8.41
C THR A 148 -39.52 -10.73 -7.55
N GLN A 149 -39.39 -10.24 -6.32
CA GLN A 149 -40.49 -9.85 -5.46
C GLN A 149 -41.36 -8.78 -6.10
N LYS A 150 -40.78 -7.76 -6.75
CA LYS A 150 -41.48 -6.73 -7.49
C LYS A 150 -42.29 -7.29 -8.65
N LYS A 151 -41.75 -8.28 -9.39
CA LYS A 151 -42.48 -8.95 -10.49
C LYS A 151 -43.66 -9.75 -9.95
N THR A 152 -43.44 -10.51 -8.86
CA THR A 152 -44.50 -11.28 -8.21
C THR A 152 -45.61 -10.39 -7.66
N TYR A 153 -45.25 -9.29 -7.00
CA TYR A 153 -46.21 -8.29 -6.54
C TYR A 153 -47.09 -7.76 -7.71
N LYS A 154 -46.48 -7.34 -8.84
CA LYS A 154 -47.19 -6.87 -10.01
C LYS A 154 -48.14 -7.92 -10.60
N ALA A 155 -47.70 -9.19 -10.61
CA ALA A 155 -48.53 -10.30 -11.09
C ALA A 155 -49.74 -10.56 -10.19
N ASN A 156 -49.52 -10.54 -8.88
CA ASN A 156 -50.57 -10.74 -7.88
C ASN A 156 -51.56 -9.57 -7.85
N LEU A 157 -51.07 -8.33 -8.03
CA LEU A 157 -51.94 -7.14 -8.11
C LEU A 157 -52.92 -7.21 -9.29
N LYS A 158 -52.49 -7.80 -10.43
CA LYS A 158 -53.36 -7.99 -11.62
C LYS A 158 -54.42 -9.05 -11.39
N LYS A 159 -54.17 -10.03 -10.49
CA LYS A 159 -55.10 -11.13 -10.18
C LYS A 159 -56.08 -10.79 -9.06
N ALA A 160 -55.76 -9.80 -8.23
CA ALA A 160 -56.59 -9.40 -7.10
C ALA A 160 -57.85 -8.68 -7.56
N ASN A 161 -59.02 -9.22 -7.22
CA ASN A 161 -60.31 -8.69 -7.60
C ASN A 161 -60.88 -7.74 -6.53
N ASN A 162 -60.46 -7.87 -5.27
CA ASN A 162 -61.00 -7.10 -4.15
C ASN A 162 -60.04 -5.94 -3.75
N LEU A 163 -60.67 -4.80 -3.34
CA LEU A 163 -59.93 -3.62 -2.91
C LEU A 163 -59.05 -3.86 -1.68
N ASP A 164 -59.54 -4.66 -0.74
CA ASP A 164 -58.82 -4.96 0.50
C ASP A 164 -57.62 -5.88 0.26
N GLU A 165 -57.73 -6.84 -0.67
CA GLU A 165 -56.58 -7.65 -1.11
C GLU A 165 -55.52 -6.76 -1.78
N LYS A 166 -55.90 -5.79 -2.59
CA LYS A 166 -54.93 -4.85 -3.19
C LYS A 166 -54.22 -4.00 -2.16
N LYS A 167 -54.91 -3.56 -1.10
CA LYS A 167 -54.31 -2.82 0.02
C LYS A 167 -53.35 -3.69 0.78
N ALA A 168 -53.74 -4.94 1.13
CA ALA A 168 -52.88 -5.87 1.84
C ALA A 168 -51.59 -6.18 1.05
N LEU A 169 -51.69 -6.45 -0.26
CA LEU A 169 -50.54 -6.65 -1.15
C LEU A 169 -49.61 -5.42 -1.19
N LYS A 170 -50.17 -4.21 -1.22
CA LYS A 170 -49.41 -2.97 -1.21
C LYS A 170 -48.59 -2.82 0.09
N VAL A 171 -49.22 -3.07 1.25
CA VAL A 171 -48.56 -3.01 2.56
C VAL A 171 -47.46 -4.05 2.64
N ALA A 172 -47.70 -5.30 2.23
CA ALA A 172 -46.71 -6.37 2.21
C ALA A 172 -45.51 -6.00 1.33
N PHE A 173 -45.71 -5.43 0.16
CA PHE A 173 -44.66 -4.99 -0.73
C PHE A 173 -43.87 -3.80 -0.15
N MET A 174 -44.54 -2.84 0.50
CA MET A 174 -43.87 -1.73 1.20
C MET A 174 -42.93 -2.27 2.32
N ASN A 175 -43.44 -3.19 3.13
CA ASN A 175 -42.62 -3.81 4.19
C ASN A 175 -41.42 -4.54 3.62
N SER A 176 -41.58 -5.31 2.55
CA SER A 176 -40.49 -5.99 1.84
C SER A 176 -39.47 -4.99 1.24
N THR A 177 -39.93 -3.83 0.75
CA THR A 177 -39.04 -2.78 0.25
C THR A 177 -38.22 -2.13 1.39
N ASN A 178 -38.86 -1.83 2.51
CA ASN A 178 -38.20 -1.29 3.70
C ASN A 178 -37.15 -2.28 4.27
N GLU A 179 -37.49 -3.57 4.28
CA GLU A 179 -36.54 -4.63 4.67
C GLU A 179 -35.35 -4.69 3.73
N TYR A 180 -35.56 -4.64 2.41
CA TYR A 180 -34.51 -4.59 1.41
C TYR A 180 -33.58 -3.41 1.63
N GLU A 181 -34.10 -2.20 1.86
CA GLU A 181 -33.31 -1.01 2.13
C GLU A 181 -32.50 -1.14 3.42
N SER A 182 -33.12 -1.69 4.49
CA SER A 182 -32.44 -1.96 5.76
C SER A 182 -31.27 -2.93 5.59
N LEU A 183 -31.43 -3.98 4.78
CA LEU A 183 -30.38 -4.97 4.49
C LEU A 183 -29.22 -4.34 3.70
N ILE A 184 -29.50 -3.44 2.75
CA ILE A 184 -28.44 -2.68 2.04
C ILE A 184 -27.64 -1.82 3.01
N ILE A 185 -28.32 -1.08 3.90
CA ILE A 185 -27.65 -0.22 4.88
C ILE A 185 -26.78 -1.06 5.83
N LYS A 186 -27.34 -2.14 6.39
CA LYS A 186 -26.59 -3.07 7.25
C LYS A 186 -25.37 -3.66 6.55
N SER A 187 -25.52 -4.07 5.30
CA SER A 187 -24.41 -4.62 4.49
C SER A 187 -23.31 -3.59 4.26
N LYS A 188 -23.65 -2.34 3.95
CA LYS A 188 -22.66 -1.25 3.79
C LYS A 188 -21.90 -0.96 5.07
N ILE A 189 -22.59 -0.93 6.22
CA ILE A 189 -21.99 -0.72 7.53
C ILE A 189 -21.03 -1.87 7.86
N ASN A 190 -21.47 -3.11 7.66
CA ASN A 190 -20.66 -4.30 7.91
C ASN A 190 -19.40 -4.30 7.04
N PHE A 191 -19.52 -4.04 5.75
CA PHE A 191 -18.40 -3.92 4.83
C PHE A 191 -17.41 -2.84 5.27
N LYS A 192 -17.90 -1.67 5.71
CA LYS A 192 -17.05 -0.59 6.23
C LYS A 192 -16.30 -1.03 7.49
N ASN A 193 -16.99 -1.67 8.44
CA ASN A 193 -16.38 -2.15 9.68
C ASN A 193 -15.30 -3.20 9.41
N GLN A 194 -15.57 -4.17 8.54
CA GLN A 194 -14.59 -5.19 8.15
C GLN A 194 -13.37 -4.57 7.44
N THR A 195 -13.60 -3.55 6.60
CA THR A 195 -12.49 -2.83 5.95
C THR A 195 -11.62 -2.09 6.97
N ILE A 196 -12.23 -1.47 7.98
CA ILE A 196 -11.53 -0.79 9.08
C ILE A 196 -10.72 -1.81 9.90
N GLN A 197 -11.29 -2.97 10.23
CA GLN A 197 -10.58 -4.03 10.94
C GLN A 197 -9.35 -4.51 10.17
N LEU A 198 -9.50 -4.79 8.86
CA LEU A 198 -8.36 -5.18 8.01
C LEU A 198 -7.27 -4.10 7.95
N GLN A 199 -7.66 -2.81 7.93
CA GLN A 199 -6.69 -1.71 8.00
C GLN A 199 -5.97 -1.67 9.35
N GLN A 200 -6.69 -1.86 10.44
CA GLN A 200 -6.11 -1.90 11.79
C GLN A 200 -5.14 -3.07 11.96
N GLU A 201 -5.50 -4.27 11.48
CA GLU A 201 -4.61 -5.43 11.49
C GLU A 201 -3.31 -5.15 10.72
N ARG A 202 -3.41 -4.54 9.54
CA ARG A 202 -2.26 -4.12 8.77
C ARG A 202 -1.41 -3.10 9.54
N ASP A 203 -2.02 -2.06 10.11
CA ASP A 203 -1.32 -0.98 10.78
C ASP A 203 -0.67 -1.45 12.10
N LEU A 204 -1.27 -2.41 12.80
CA LEU A 204 -0.66 -3.07 13.95
C LEU A 204 0.59 -3.85 13.55
N SER A 205 0.57 -4.55 12.42
CA SER A 205 1.76 -5.27 11.92
C SER A 205 2.92 -4.32 11.59
N TYR A 206 2.63 -3.03 11.27
CA TYR A 206 3.63 -2.00 10.97
C TYR A 206 4.04 -1.16 12.18
N LYS A 207 3.27 -1.19 13.28
CA LYS A 207 3.56 -0.37 14.48
C LYS A 207 4.92 -0.69 15.08
N TYR A 208 5.34 -1.96 15.05
CA TYR A 208 6.67 -2.40 15.45
C TYR A 208 7.79 -1.93 14.52
N GLU A 209 7.49 -1.62 13.24
CA GLU A 209 8.47 -1.08 12.29
C GLU A 209 8.83 0.39 12.53
N ILE A 210 7.89 1.17 13.05
CA ILE A 210 8.10 2.62 13.25
C ILE A 210 9.14 2.88 14.33
N ASP A 211 9.26 2.01 15.32
CA ASP A 211 10.24 2.16 16.41
C ASP A 211 11.69 1.83 15.97
N TYR A 212 11.86 1.00 14.92
CA TYR A 212 13.16 0.64 14.37
C TYR A 212 13.65 1.53 13.24
N CYS A 213 12.78 2.29 12.60
CA CYS A 213 13.12 3.13 11.47
C CYS A 213 13.36 4.58 11.87
N PHE A 214 14.62 4.91 12.09
CA PHE A 214 15.27 6.22 11.94
C PHE A 214 14.47 7.46 12.34
N LYS A 215 15.08 8.29 13.18
CA LYS A 215 14.74 9.69 13.46
C LYS A 215 14.28 10.48 12.23
N LEU A 216 14.84 10.18 11.03
CA LEU A 216 14.51 10.83 9.76
C LEU A 216 13.09 10.50 9.26
N LYS A 217 12.67 9.23 9.31
CA LYS A 217 11.28 8.85 8.92
C LYS A 217 10.24 9.39 9.90
N ARG A 218 10.57 9.42 11.18
CA ARG A 218 9.71 10.01 12.22
C ARG A 218 9.56 11.52 12.00
N TRP A 219 10.64 12.18 11.60
CA TRP A 219 10.67 13.59 11.24
C TRP A 219 9.85 13.87 9.96
N VAL A 220 10.06 13.10 8.87
CA VAL A 220 9.27 13.21 7.62
C VAL A 220 7.79 12.90 7.85
N TYR A 221 7.48 11.89 8.67
CA TYR A 221 6.10 11.59 9.04
C TYR A 221 5.48 12.70 9.91
N GLY A 222 6.26 13.29 10.81
CA GLY A 222 5.87 14.46 11.60
C GLY A 222 5.54 15.65 10.69
N ILE A 223 6.41 15.97 9.74
CA ILE A 223 6.19 17.03 8.75
C ILE A 223 4.92 16.74 7.93
N GLY A 224 4.74 15.52 7.42
CA GLY A 224 3.54 15.15 6.68
C GLY A 224 2.25 15.33 7.48
N LYS A 225 2.29 15.02 8.78
CA LYS A 225 1.16 15.22 9.71
C LYS A 225 0.88 16.69 10.00
N GLU A 226 1.93 17.50 10.12
CA GLU A 226 1.79 18.96 10.24
C GLU A 226 1.27 19.59 8.95
N PHE A 227 1.74 19.16 7.78
CA PHE A 227 1.19 19.58 6.49
C PHE A 227 -0.31 19.26 6.35
N GLN A 228 -0.77 18.11 6.86
CA GLN A 228 -2.20 17.76 6.86
C GLN A 228 -3.04 18.60 7.85
N ARG A 229 -2.41 19.12 8.90
CA ARG A 229 -3.06 20.00 9.89
C ARG A 229 -3.06 21.46 9.45
N MET A 230 -2.17 21.85 8.53
CA MET A 230 -2.14 23.20 8.00
C MET A 230 -3.37 23.45 7.13
N THR A 231 -4.21 24.36 7.58
CA THR A 231 -5.29 24.90 6.77
C THR A 231 -4.68 25.84 5.73
N TRP A 232 -4.49 25.34 4.52
CA TRP A 232 -4.01 26.16 3.42
C TRP A 232 -5.07 27.22 3.08
N PRO A 233 -4.73 28.50 3.03
CA PRO A 233 -5.67 29.51 2.57
C PRO A 233 -6.12 29.16 1.13
N SER A 234 -7.38 29.40 0.83
CA SER A 234 -7.91 29.14 -0.50
C SER A 234 -7.09 29.91 -1.55
N LEU A 235 -6.81 29.29 -2.70
CA LEU A 235 -6.03 29.92 -3.79
C LEU A 235 -6.53 31.32 -4.12
N ASN A 236 -7.86 31.52 -4.12
CA ASN A 236 -8.49 32.83 -4.37
C ASN A 236 -8.11 33.87 -3.29
N LYS A 237 -7.97 33.49 -2.03
CA LYS A 237 -7.53 34.40 -0.97
C LYS A 237 -6.05 34.74 -1.14
N THR A 238 -5.23 33.73 -1.39
CA THR A 238 -3.79 33.91 -1.63
C THR A 238 -3.53 34.83 -2.82
N PHE A 239 -4.24 34.64 -3.95
CA PHE A 239 -4.14 35.54 -5.11
C PHE A 239 -4.56 36.98 -4.81
N LYS A 240 -5.65 37.20 -4.03
CA LYS A 240 -6.06 38.53 -3.61
C LYS A 240 -5.00 39.22 -2.77
N ASP A 241 -4.42 38.49 -1.82
CA ASP A 241 -3.39 39.03 -0.93
C ASP A 241 -2.12 39.41 -1.74
N TYR A 242 -1.68 38.56 -2.67
CA TYR A 242 -0.56 38.88 -3.59
C TYR A 242 -0.88 40.07 -4.50
N PHE A 243 -2.10 40.17 -5.01
CA PHE A 243 -2.51 41.28 -5.86
C PHE A 243 -2.47 42.63 -5.10
N VAL A 244 -2.97 42.63 -3.85
CA VAL A 244 -2.92 43.82 -2.98
C VAL A 244 -1.45 44.24 -2.74
N VAL A 245 -0.58 43.30 -2.40
CA VAL A 245 0.84 43.57 -2.18
C VAL A 245 1.48 44.11 -3.45
N GLY A 246 1.18 43.55 -4.62
CA GLY A 246 1.66 44.01 -5.90
C GLY A 246 1.25 45.44 -6.22
N VAL A 247 -0.02 45.78 -6.04
CA VAL A 247 -0.54 47.15 -6.24
C VAL A 247 0.10 48.14 -5.31
N VAL A 248 0.25 47.82 -4.02
CA VAL A 248 0.90 48.68 -3.03
C VAL A 248 2.38 48.93 -3.41
N SER A 249 3.08 47.87 -3.85
CA SER A 249 4.48 47.96 -4.29
C SER A 249 4.64 48.89 -5.51
N ILE A 250 3.71 48.81 -6.47
CA ILE A 250 3.71 49.70 -7.65
C ILE A 250 3.47 51.15 -7.24
N ILE A 251 2.52 51.40 -6.34
CA ILE A 251 2.24 52.79 -5.84
C ILE A 251 3.47 53.35 -5.15
N ILE A 252 4.14 52.57 -4.30
CA ILE A 252 5.35 53.01 -3.60
C ILE A 252 6.48 53.32 -4.63
N ALA A 253 6.67 52.46 -5.63
CA ALA A 253 7.64 52.69 -6.67
C ALA A 253 7.37 53.97 -7.48
N LEU A 254 6.11 54.28 -7.81
CA LEU A 254 5.71 55.52 -8.49
C LEU A 254 5.96 56.74 -7.64
N ILE A 255 5.74 56.66 -6.32
CA ILE A 255 6.05 57.77 -5.40
C ILE A 255 7.56 58.07 -5.40
N PHE A 256 8.39 57.02 -5.29
CA PHE A 256 9.85 57.20 -5.37
C PHE A 256 10.31 57.76 -6.69
N LEU A 257 9.75 57.31 -7.81
CA LEU A 257 10.05 57.88 -9.16
C LEU A 257 9.66 59.35 -9.25
N ALA A 258 8.51 59.74 -8.70
CA ALA A 258 8.07 61.14 -8.67
C ALA A 258 9.01 62.03 -7.82
N VAL A 259 9.43 61.52 -6.65
CA VAL A 259 10.40 62.25 -5.79
C VAL A 259 11.75 62.39 -6.48
N ASP A 260 12.23 61.32 -7.13
CA ASP A 260 13.51 61.37 -7.86
C ASP A 260 13.46 62.32 -9.03
N ALA A 261 12.37 62.38 -9.79
CA ALA A 261 12.15 63.33 -10.86
C ALA A 261 12.12 64.79 -10.35
N ILE A 262 11.56 65.07 -9.19
CA ILE A 262 11.54 66.40 -8.59
C ILE A 262 12.95 66.81 -8.14
N VAL A 263 13.69 65.90 -7.52
CA VAL A 263 15.06 66.14 -7.03
C VAL A 263 16.03 66.36 -8.19
N THR A 264 15.82 65.72 -9.34
CA THR A 264 16.68 65.89 -10.54
C THR A 264 16.34 67.15 -11.34
N LEU A 265 15.18 67.81 -11.10
CA LEU A 265 14.72 69.02 -11.73
C LEU A 265 15.12 70.33 -10.96
N ILE A 266 15.54 70.17 -9.73
CA ILE A 266 16.05 71.23 -8.84
C ILE A 266 17.60 71.24 -8.88
#